data_ce1931da59fbc1605ec609fbed96d5a1
#
_entry.id   ce1931da59fbc1605ec609fbed96d5a1
#
_cell.length_a   1.000
_cell.length_b   1.000
_cell.length_c   1.000
_cell.angle_alpha   90.00
_cell.angle_beta   90.00
_cell.angle_gamma   90.00
#
_symmetry.space_group_name_H-M   'P 1'
#
loop_
_entity.id
_entity.type
_entity.pdbx_description
1 polymer ?
#
loop_
_entity_poly.entity_id
_entity_poly.type
_entity_poly.pdbx_seq_one_letter_code
_entity_poly.pdbx_strand_id
1 'polypeptide(L)'
;FREILSNIPEKQKELLYAIAKVGEAENVTSAKFIKRYSLTSASSVQSATKKLLEKDIITEINKVYSVTDKFFGMWINTIYGNKYTL
;
A
#
# COMPACT_ATOMS: atom_id res chain seq x y z
N PHE A 1 -3.68 1.63 -15.68
CA PHE A 1 -3.24 1.75 -14.27
C PHE A 1 -3.52 3.13 -13.68
N ARG A 2 -3.34 4.20 -14.45
CA ARG A 2 -3.62 5.56 -13.95
C ARG A 2 -5.07 5.72 -13.54
N GLU A 3 -5.96 5.10 -14.30
CA GLU A 3 -7.40 5.16 -14.06
C GLU A 3 -7.76 4.49 -12.73
N ILE A 4 -7.16 3.32 -12.48
CA ILE A 4 -7.35 2.62 -11.21
C ILE A 4 -6.88 3.49 -10.07
N LEU A 5 -5.68 4.04 -10.20
CA LEU A 5 -5.07 4.84 -9.14
C LEU A 5 -5.86 6.11 -8.85
N SER A 6 -6.40 6.76 -9.89
CA SER A 6 -7.15 8.01 -9.72
C SER A 6 -8.42 7.83 -8.90
N ASN A 7 -8.96 6.62 -8.83
CA ASN A 7 -10.17 6.31 -8.07
C ASN A 7 -9.89 5.87 -6.63
N ILE A 8 -8.63 5.89 -6.21
CA ILE A 8 -8.25 5.47 -4.86
C ILE A 8 -8.03 6.71 -4.00
N PRO A 9 -8.73 6.83 -2.84
CA PRO A 9 -8.52 7.96 -1.92
C PRO A 9 -7.07 8.05 -1.43
N GLU A 10 -6.64 9.26 -1.08
CA GLU A 10 -5.25 9.56 -0.74
C GLU A 10 -4.67 8.65 0.36
N LYS A 11 -5.43 8.42 1.44
CA LYS A 11 -4.94 7.57 2.54
C LYS A 11 -4.72 6.13 2.10
N GLN A 12 -5.54 5.65 1.18
CA GLN A 12 -5.37 4.31 0.64
C GLN A 12 -4.20 4.27 -0.34
N LYS A 13 -3.98 5.34 -1.11
CA LYS A 13 -2.82 5.44 -2.00
C LYS A 13 -1.52 5.35 -1.22
N GLU A 14 -1.44 6.06 -0.08
CA GLU A 14 -0.24 6.05 0.76
C GLU A 14 0.12 4.63 1.18
N LEU A 15 -0.86 3.87 1.65
CA LEU A 15 -0.65 2.48 2.05
C LEU A 15 -0.28 1.61 0.84
N LEU A 16 -0.98 1.81 -0.27
CA LEU A 16 -0.73 1.06 -1.50
C LEU A 16 0.72 1.24 -1.97
N TYR A 17 1.22 2.49 -1.94
CA TYR A 17 2.60 2.77 -2.33
C TYR A 17 3.58 2.05 -1.41
N ALA A 18 3.31 2.06 -0.11
CA ALA A 18 4.17 1.37 0.87
C ALA A 18 4.20 -0.14 0.62
N ILE A 19 3.04 -0.75 0.39
CA ILE A 19 2.96 -2.18 0.12
C ILE A 19 3.69 -2.53 -1.18
N ALA A 20 3.50 -1.72 -2.22
CA ALA A 20 4.19 -1.94 -3.50
C ALA A 20 5.70 -1.82 -3.34
N LYS A 21 6.18 -0.88 -2.53
CA LYS A 21 7.60 -0.68 -2.28
C LYS A 21 8.22 -1.87 -1.57
N VAL A 22 7.54 -2.40 -0.57
CA VAL A 22 8.03 -3.54 0.21
C VAL A 22 7.91 -4.84 -0.59
N GLY A 23 6.86 -4.97 -1.39
CA GLY A 23 6.54 -6.18 -2.14
C GLY A 23 5.65 -7.12 -1.33
N GLU A 24 6.18 -7.63 -0.22
CA GLU A 24 5.43 -8.47 0.71
C GLU A 24 5.48 -7.82 2.08
N ALA A 25 4.39 -7.15 2.47
CA ALA A 25 4.36 -6.30 3.65
C ALA A 25 3.69 -7.00 4.83
N GLU A 26 4.37 -6.99 5.97
CA GLU A 26 3.86 -7.51 7.24
C GLU A 26 3.76 -6.38 8.25
N ASN A 27 2.92 -6.57 9.28
CA ASN A 27 2.82 -5.64 10.40
C ASN A 27 2.56 -4.20 9.95
N VAL A 28 1.65 -4.04 8.99
CA VAL A 28 1.39 -2.73 8.38
C VAL A 28 0.80 -1.70 9.35
N THR A 29 0.25 -2.16 10.48
CA THR A 29 -0.28 -1.26 11.51
C THR A 29 0.71 -0.98 12.65
N SER A 30 1.93 -1.51 12.58
CA SER A 30 2.94 -1.27 13.60
C SER A 30 3.45 0.18 13.54
N ALA A 31 3.90 0.69 14.68
CA ALA A 31 4.47 2.03 14.74
C ALA A 31 5.68 2.15 13.81
N LYS A 32 6.47 1.09 13.72
CA LYS A 32 7.65 1.06 12.85
C LYS A 32 7.28 1.21 11.39
N PHE A 33 6.29 0.46 10.93
CA PHE A 33 5.83 0.52 9.53
C PHE A 33 5.22 1.89 9.22
N ILE A 34 4.36 2.38 10.12
CA ILE A 34 3.70 3.68 9.96
C ILE A 34 4.74 4.80 9.85
N LYS A 35 5.73 4.79 10.73
CA LYS A 35 6.78 5.81 10.72
C LYS A 35 7.65 5.69 9.46
N ARG A 36 8.04 4.47 9.10
CA ARG A 36 8.92 4.23 7.93
C ARG A 36 8.33 4.77 6.64
N TYR A 37 7.01 4.66 6.48
CA TYR A 37 6.34 5.04 5.24
C TYR A 37 5.47 6.29 5.39
N SER A 38 5.64 7.01 6.49
CA SER A 38 4.96 8.30 6.73
C SER A 38 3.43 8.17 6.64
N LEU A 39 2.91 7.10 7.20
CA LEU A 39 1.46 6.89 7.25
C LEU A 39 0.86 7.64 8.42
N THR A 40 -0.47 7.80 8.42
CA THR A 40 -1.13 8.67 9.40
C THR A 40 -1.23 8.04 10.79
N SER A 41 -1.82 6.86 10.90
CA SER A 41 -2.06 6.19 12.18
C SER A 41 -2.41 4.74 11.95
N ALA A 42 -2.37 3.94 13.02
CA ALA A 42 -2.74 2.52 12.92
C ALA A 42 -4.19 2.34 12.48
N SER A 43 -5.12 3.14 13.02
CA SER A 43 -6.53 3.01 12.66
C SER A 43 -6.78 3.42 11.21
N SER A 44 -6.08 4.44 10.73
CA SER A 44 -6.17 4.87 9.34
C SER A 44 -5.65 3.76 8.42
N VAL A 45 -4.53 3.12 8.78
CA VAL A 45 -3.96 2.02 8.01
C VAL A 45 -4.89 0.82 8.00
N GLN A 46 -5.50 0.47 9.14
CA GLN A 46 -6.48 -0.61 9.20
C GLN A 46 -7.66 -0.37 8.25
N SER A 47 -8.20 0.84 8.27
CA SER A 47 -9.32 1.21 7.42
C SER A 47 -8.92 1.14 5.93
N ALA A 48 -7.75 1.67 5.60
CA ALA A 48 -7.22 1.64 4.22
C ALA A 48 -6.99 0.20 3.75
N THR A 49 -6.44 -0.64 4.63
CA THR A 49 -6.20 -2.06 4.33
C THR A 49 -7.50 -2.75 3.96
N LYS A 50 -8.53 -2.55 4.79
CA LYS A 50 -9.84 -3.15 4.56
C LYS A 50 -10.41 -2.75 3.19
N LYS A 51 -10.33 -1.45 2.87
CA LYS A 51 -10.85 -0.94 1.61
C LYS A 51 -10.10 -1.47 0.41
N LEU A 52 -8.78 -1.53 0.49
CA LEU A 52 -7.96 -2.07 -0.61
C LEU A 52 -8.22 -3.55 -0.83
N LEU A 53 -8.44 -4.31 0.24
CA LEU A 53 -8.81 -5.72 0.14
C LEU A 53 -10.19 -5.89 -0.50
N GLU A 54 -11.16 -5.07 -0.10
CA GLU A 54 -12.51 -5.11 -0.66
C GLU A 54 -12.51 -4.83 -2.16
N LYS A 55 -11.62 -3.94 -2.59
CA LYS A 55 -11.47 -3.58 -4.01
C LYS A 55 -10.60 -4.57 -4.78
N ASP A 56 -10.05 -5.55 -4.09
CA ASP A 56 -9.14 -6.54 -4.67
C ASP A 56 -7.88 -5.93 -5.27
N ILE A 57 -7.48 -4.77 -4.74
CA ILE A 57 -6.25 -4.10 -5.17
C ILE A 57 -5.04 -4.70 -4.49
N ILE A 58 -5.19 -5.13 -3.24
CA ILE A 58 -4.17 -5.89 -2.52
C ILE A 58 -4.72 -7.25 -2.13
N THR A 59 -3.80 -8.19 -1.88
CA THR A 59 -4.11 -9.56 -1.47
C THR A 59 -3.46 -9.83 -0.13
N GLU A 60 -4.11 -10.59 0.72
CA GLU A 60 -3.56 -11.01 2.01
C GLU A 60 -3.43 -12.52 2.04
N ILE A 61 -2.24 -13.02 2.39
CA ILE A 61 -1.98 -14.43 2.61
C ILE A 61 -1.17 -14.55 3.90
N ASN A 62 -1.75 -15.20 4.91
CA ASN A 62 -1.09 -15.37 6.22
C ASN A 62 -0.59 -14.04 6.80
N LYS A 63 -1.43 -13.02 6.71
CA LYS A 63 -1.15 -11.67 7.22
C LYS A 63 0.00 -10.97 6.49
N VAL A 64 0.33 -11.44 5.30
CA VAL A 64 1.28 -10.78 4.42
C VAL A 64 0.49 -10.15 3.28
N TYR A 65 0.74 -8.87 3.05
CA TYR A 65 0.01 -8.08 2.05
C TYR A 65 0.89 -7.81 0.84
N SER A 66 0.30 -7.92 -0.34
CA SER A 66 0.98 -7.61 -1.60
C SER A 66 -0.03 -7.04 -2.59
N VAL A 67 0.48 -6.34 -3.60
CA VAL A 67 -0.38 -5.80 -4.67
C VAL A 67 -0.86 -7.00 -5.49
N THR A 68 -2.18 -7.08 -5.71
CA THR A 68 -2.79 -8.22 -6.39
C THR A 68 -2.24 -8.39 -7.80
N ASP A 69 -2.18 -7.31 -8.56
CA ASP A 69 -1.62 -7.33 -9.91
C ASP A 69 -0.14 -6.92 -9.83
N LYS A 70 0.75 -7.86 -10.11
CA LYS A 70 2.19 -7.62 -10.01
C LYS A 70 2.66 -6.51 -10.97
N PHE A 71 2.07 -6.42 -12.13
CA PHE A 71 2.44 -5.38 -13.10
C PHE A 71 2.03 -4.00 -12.60
N PHE A 72 0.87 -3.91 -11.95
CA PHE A 72 0.43 -2.68 -11.32
C PHE A 72 1.41 -2.26 -10.21
N GLY A 73 1.83 -3.21 -9.38
CA GLY A 73 2.81 -2.96 -8.33
C GLY A 73 4.14 -2.45 -8.88
N MET A 74 4.62 -3.07 -9.96
CA MET A 74 5.85 -2.65 -10.62
C MET A 74 5.71 -1.24 -11.21
N TRP A 75 4.58 -0.96 -11.84
CA TRP A 75 4.30 0.35 -12.38
C TRP A 75 4.28 1.43 -11.30
N ILE A 76 3.64 1.14 -10.17
CA ILE A 76 3.62 2.06 -9.02
C ILE A 76 5.05 2.36 -8.58
N ASN A 77 5.89 1.35 -8.44
CA ASN A 77 7.27 1.54 -8.00
C ASN A 77 8.08 2.36 -9.00
N THR A 78 7.83 2.20 -10.29
CA THR A 78 8.50 2.98 -11.32
C THR A 78 8.15 4.47 -11.21
N ILE A 79 6.89 4.78 -10.92
CA ILE A 79 6.41 6.17 -10.87
C ILE A 79 6.63 6.79 -9.50
N TYR A 80 6.38 6.04 -8.42
CA TYR A 80 6.33 6.59 -7.07
C TYR A 80 7.36 5.99 -6.10
N GLY A 81 8.17 5.05 -6.54
CA GLY A 81 9.11 4.34 -5.67
C GLY A 81 10.12 5.25 -4.99
N ASN A 82 10.46 6.38 -5.62
CA ASN A 82 11.43 7.33 -5.08
C ASN A 82 10.92 8.10 -3.86
N LYS A 83 9.62 8.03 -3.60
CA LYS A 83 9.01 8.75 -2.47
C LYS A 83 9.67 8.38 -1.12
N TYR A 84 10.15 7.14 -1.00
CA TYR A 84 10.72 6.62 0.25
C TYR A 84 12.23 6.47 0.20
N THR A 85 12.86 6.98 -0.84
CA THR A 85 14.33 6.91 -0.98
C THR A 85 14.95 8.15 -0.33
N LEU A 86 15.86 7.93 0.57
CA LEU A 86 16.54 9.02 1.27
C LEU A 86 18.00 9.08 0.87
#